data_0642f34c16969de89de7267cf4dcc2b3
#
_entry.id   0642f34c16969de89de7267cf4dcc2b3
#
_cell.length_a   1.000
_cell.length_b   1.000
_cell.length_c   1.000
_cell.angle_alpha   90.00
_cell.angle_beta   90.00
_cell.angle_gamma   90.00
#
_symmetry.space_group_name_H-M   'P 1'
#
loop_
_entity.id
_entity.type
_entity.pdbx_description
1 polymer ?
#
loop_
_entity_poly.entity_id
_entity_poly.type
_entity_poly.pdbx_seq_one_letter_code
_entity_poly.pdbx_strand_id
1 'polypeptide(L)'
;MLGVGTPHCKVAAVSRHAQRLYERMLDIQVFDRQDREVYSTVALNEAVVTKGFFNRVIPLSVIVDGQEVFQFSGDGVIVTTPTGSTAYSLAAGGPILAPSSDCLAVTPICPHSLTIKSFVIAGTSIVTVKPAYKGHQVFLSPDGDTYELRDGDRVVIQRSRRIFSLLRIKGQGFYEIIRQKLANERTGK
;
A
#
# COMPACT_ATOMS: atom_id res chain seq x y z
N MET A 1 -22.11 -32.67 -25.59
CA MET A 1 -20.72 -32.33 -25.25
C MET A 1 -20.42 -30.97 -25.86
N LEU A 2 -20.51 -29.90 -25.09
CA LEU A 2 -20.17 -28.55 -25.54
C LEU A 2 -18.82 -28.20 -24.92
N GLY A 3 -17.79 -28.09 -25.75
CA GLY A 3 -16.45 -27.71 -25.34
C GLY A 3 -16.41 -26.25 -24.94
N VAL A 4 -16.06 -25.98 -23.68
CA VAL A 4 -15.77 -24.64 -23.18
C VAL A 4 -14.36 -24.29 -23.64
N GLY A 5 -14.27 -23.50 -24.70
CA GLY A 5 -13.01 -22.93 -25.16
C GLY A 5 -12.55 -21.84 -24.20
N THR A 6 -11.37 -22.04 -23.61
CA THR A 6 -10.63 -21.00 -22.87
C THR A 6 -10.35 -19.81 -23.80
N PRO A 7 -10.64 -18.58 -23.39
CA PRO A 7 -10.27 -17.43 -24.18
C PRO A 7 -8.75 -17.26 -24.19
N HIS A 8 -8.10 -17.68 -25.26
CA HIS A 8 -6.73 -17.28 -25.52
C HIS A 8 -6.72 -15.77 -25.78
N CYS A 9 -6.29 -15.00 -24.82
CA CYS A 9 -5.95 -13.60 -25.02
C CYS A 9 -4.81 -13.55 -26.07
N LYS A 10 -5.16 -13.27 -27.31
CA LYS A 10 -4.17 -12.99 -28.36
C LYS A 10 -3.46 -11.70 -27.98
N VAL A 11 -2.23 -11.82 -27.49
CA VAL A 11 -1.34 -10.69 -27.32
C VAL A 11 -1.08 -10.15 -28.74
N ALA A 12 -1.77 -9.07 -29.10
CA ALA A 12 -1.52 -8.35 -30.33
C ALA A 12 -0.04 -7.96 -30.38
N ALA A 13 0.57 -8.01 -31.57
CA ALA A 13 1.96 -7.69 -31.79
C ALA A 13 2.32 -6.37 -31.08
N VAL A 14 3.17 -6.45 -30.08
CA VAL A 14 3.59 -5.33 -29.25
C VAL A 14 4.33 -4.34 -30.15
N SER A 15 3.82 -3.12 -30.26
CA SER A 15 4.44 -2.06 -31.04
C SER A 15 5.90 -1.86 -30.58
N ARG A 16 6.79 -1.49 -31.53
CA ARG A 16 8.22 -1.23 -31.26
C ARG A 16 8.49 -0.15 -30.19
N HIS A 17 7.45 0.49 -29.66
CA HIS A 17 7.49 1.53 -28.63
C HIS A 17 6.91 1.08 -27.29
N ALA A 18 6.64 -0.20 -27.11
CA ALA A 18 6.15 -0.70 -25.81
C ALA A 18 7.33 -0.99 -24.87
N GLN A 19 7.29 -0.40 -23.71
CA GLN A 19 8.24 -0.64 -22.62
C GLN A 19 7.59 -1.54 -21.57
N ARG A 20 8.26 -2.64 -21.21
CA ARG A 20 7.86 -3.48 -20.08
C ARG A 20 8.44 -2.88 -18.81
N LEU A 21 7.57 -2.57 -17.87
CA LEU A 21 7.92 -2.13 -16.54
C LEU A 21 7.70 -3.27 -15.55
N TYR A 22 8.57 -3.39 -14.57
CA TYR A 22 8.48 -4.38 -13.51
C TYR A 22 8.24 -3.66 -12.19
N GLU A 23 7.05 -3.82 -11.65
CA GLU A 23 6.63 -3.17 -10.43
C GLU A 23 6.73 -4.15 -9.25
N ARG A 24 7.30 -3.68 -8.15
CA ARG A 24 7.38 -4.45 -6.91
C ARG A 24 6.04 -4.43 -6.21
N MET A 25 5.65 -5.57 -5.63
CA MET A 25 4.43 -5.72 -4.85
C MET A 25 4.76 -5.81 -3.36
N LEU A 26 3.73 -5.76 -2.52
CA LEU A 26 3.80 -6.07 -1.09
C LEU A 26 3.27 -7.47 -0.86
N ASP A 27 3.93 -8.26 0.01
CA ASP A 27 3.35 -9.39 0.70
C ASP A 27 2.79 -8.88 2.03
N ILE A 28 1.54 -9.23 2.33
CA ILE A 28 0.80 -8.77 3.51
C ILE A 28 0.28 -10.01 4.23
N GLN A 29 0.59 -10.12 5.50
CA GLN A 29 0.18 -11.24 6.35
C GLN A 29 -0.46 -10.70 7.62
N VAL A 30 -1.51 -11.34 8.09
CA VAL A 30 -2.14 -11.07 9.39
C VAL A 30 -1.90 -12.25 10.31
N PHE A 31 -1.40 -11.97 11.49
CA PHE A 31 -1.18 -12.95 12.53
C PHE A 31 -2.07 -12.64 13.73
N ASP A 32 -2.65 -13.68 14.30
CA ASP A 32 -3.44 -13.57 15.54
C ASP A 32 -2.55 -13.49 16.81
N ARG A 33 -3.19 -13.43 17.99
CA ARG A 33 -2.47 -13.40 19.30
C ARG A 33 -1.61 -14.63 19.58
N GLN A 34 -1.89 -15.74 18.91
CA GLN A 34 -1.15 -17.01 19.05
C GLN A 34 -0.09 -17.17 17.96
N ASP A 35 0.26 -16.08 17.26
CA ASP A 35 1.23 -16.10 16.14
C ASP A 35 0.86 -17.02 14.98
N ARG A 36 -0.43 -17.32 14.79
CA ARG A 36 -0.92 -18.07 13.64
C ARG A 36 -1.26 -17.10 12.51
N GLU A 37 -0.81 -17.40 11.30
CA GLU A 37 -1.24 -16.68 10.10
C GLU A 37 -2.73 -16.97 9.84
N VAL A 38 -3.56 -15.93 9.86
CA VAL A 38 -5.01 -16.02 9.69
C VAL A 38 -5.48 -15.42 8.36
N TYR A 39 -4.64 -14.61 7.72
CA TYR A 39 -4.89 -14.04 6.40
C TYR A 39 -3.60 -13.68 5.71
N SER A 40 -3.52 -13.88 4.39
CA SER A 40 -2.41 -13.38 3.58
C SER A 40 -2.87 -12.98 2.20
N THR A 41 -2.25 -11.93 1.66
CA THR A 41 -2.53 -11.39 0.34
C THR A 41 -1.33 -10.62 -0.20
N VAL A 42 -1.50 -10.05 -1.40
CA VAL A 42 -0.51 -9.16 -2.02
C VAL A 42 -1.18 -7.86 -2.42
N ALA A 43 -0.40 -6.78 -2.49
CA ALA A 43 -0.84 -5.51 -3.03
C ALA A 43 0.21 -4.94 -4.00
N LEU A 44 -0.24 -4.25 -5.04
CA LEU A 44 0.61 -3.53 -5.98
C LEU A 44 0.94 -2.13 -5.44
N ASN A 45 -0.07 -1.43 -4.91
CA ASN A 45 0.07 -0.05 -4.45
C ASN A 45 0.37 0.03 -2.96
N GLU A 46 -0.58 -0.39 -2.12
CA GLU A 46 -0.50 -0.15 -0.68
C GLU A 46 -1.27 -1.14 0.18
N ALA A 47 -0.87 -1.21 1.44
CA ALA A 47 -1.62 -1.81 2.54
C ALA A 47 -2.04 -0.70 3.50
N VAL A 48 -3.34 -0.55 3.73
CA VAL A 48 -3.92 0.44 4.64
C VAL A 48 -4.48 -0.26 5.87
N VAL A 49 -4.01 0.12 7.06
CA VAL A 49 -4.65 -0.26 8.32
C VAL A 49 -5.41 0.94 8.83
N THR A 50 -6.74 0.84 8.93
CA THR A 50 -7.61 1.99 9.21
C THR A 50 -8.76 1.63 10.14
N LYS A 51 -9.30 2.64 10.80
CA LYS A 51 -10.53 2.53 11.61
C LYS A 51 -11.77 2.28 10.76
N GLY A 52 -12.82 1.73 11.37
CA GLY A 52 -14.16 1.68 10.77
C GLY A 52 -14.87 3.03 10.75
N PHE A 53 -15.96 3.13 9.99
CA PHE A 53 -16.65 4.37 9.65
C PHE A 53 -17.11 5.22 10.85
N PHE A 54 -17.59 4.59 11.93
CA PHE A 54 -18.17 5.30 13.09
C PHE A 54 -17.22 5.38 14.28
N ASN A 55 -15.98 4.98 14.10
CA ASN A 55 -15.05 4.86 15.21
C ASN A 55 -14.28 6.16 15.45
N ARG A 56 -13.98 6.39 16.72
CA ARG A 56 -12.95 7.35 17.12
C ARG A 56 -11.60 6.90 16.55
N VAL A 57 -10.61 7.78 16.61
CA VAL A 57 -9.23 7.44 16.26
C VAL A 57 -8.76 6.19 16.98
N ILE A 58 -7.96 5.40 16.31
CA ILE A 58 -7.39 4.16 16.85
C ILE A 58 -5.94 4.38 17.26
N PRO A 59 -5.49 3.83 18.40
CA PRO A 59 -4.07 3.76 18.71
C PRO A 59 -3.40 2.73 17.80
N LEU A 60 -2.26 3.11 17.24
CA LEU A 60 -1.46 2.30 16.33
C LEU A 60 0.00 2.31 16.79
N SER A 61 0.63 1.13 16.81
CA SER A 61 2.08 0.99 16.92
C SER A 61 2.63 0.53 15.58
N VAL A 62 3.65 1.23 15.10
CA VAL A 62 4.38 0.91 13.87
C VAL A 62 5.80 0.49 14.21
N ILE A 63 6.14 -0.72 13.83
CA ILE A 63 7.42 -1.37 14.08
C ILE A 63 8.09 -1.63 12.75
N VAL A 64 9.34 -1.23 12.59
CA VAL A 64 10.15 -1.48 11.40
C VAL A 64 11.39 -2.27 11.81
N ASP A 65 11.62 -3.41 11.18
CA ASP A 65 12.75 -4.30 11.44
C ASP A 65 12.89 -4.66 12.94
N GLY A 66 11.75 -4.87 13.61
CA GLY A 66 11.67 -5.21 15.04
C GLY A 66 11.79 -4.03 16.00
N GLN A 67 12.00 -2.81 15.52
CA GLN A 67 12.08 -1.60 16.34
C GLN A 67 10.80 -0.78 16.24
N GLU A 68 10.19 -0.41 17.36
CA GLU A 68 9.05 0.50 17.38
C GLU A 68 9.51 1.90 16.99
N VAL A 69 9.02 2.37 15.83
CA VAL A 69 9.39 3.68 15.28
C VAL A 69 8.50 4.76 15.87
N PHE A 70 7.19 4.50 15.95
CA PHE A 70 6.26 5.38 16.63
C PHE A 70 4.97 4.66 17.07
N GLN A 71 4.38 5.22 18.10
CA GLN A 71 3.04 4.92 18.57
C GLN A 71 2.22 6.20 18.52
N PHE A 72 1.02 6.16 17.94
CA PHE A 72 0.15 7.32 17.80
C PHE A 72 -1.32 6.91 17.74
N SER A 73 -2.20 7.89 17.94
CA SER A 73 -3.64 7.75 17.66
C SER A 73 -3.98 8.54 16.39
N GLY A 74 -4.74 7.92 15.51
CA GLY A 74 -5.11 8.50 14.23
C GLY A 74 -6.19 7.70 13.52
N ASP A 75 -6.46 8.03 12.27
CA ASP A 75 -7.43 7.29 11.45
C ASP A 75 -6.83 6.00 10.89
N GLY A 76 -5.49 5.93 10.74
CA GLY A 76 -4.84 4.75 10.22
C GLY A 76 -3.38 4.98 9.85
N VAL A 77 -2.82 4.01 9.13
CA VAL A 77 -1.48 4.06 8.54
C VAL A 77 -1.47 3.36 7.19
N ILE A 78 -0.70 3.89 6.25
CA ILE A 78 -0.49 3.33 4.92
C ILE A 78 0.96 2.88 4.82
N VAL A 79 1.19 1.67 4.30
CA VAL A 79 2.49 1.21 3.83
C VAL A 79 2.40 1.06 2.33
N THR A 80 3.22 1.78 1.57
CA THR A 80 3.10 1.87 0.12
C THR A 80 4.39 1.52 -0.61
N THR A 81 4.22 0.97 -1.81
CA THR A 81 5.28 0.79 -2.81
C THR A 81 5.60 2.11 -3.51
N PRO A 82 6.70 2.23 -4.26
CA PRO A 82 6.92 3.37 -5.14
C PRO A 82 5.77 3.60 -6.14
N THR A 83 5.19 2.54 -6.69
CA THR A 83 4.03 2.60 -7.60
C THR A 83 2.82 3.20 -6.90
N GLY A 84 2.50 2.73 -5.70
CA GLY A 84 1.38 3.21 -4.88
C GLY A 84 1.58 4.60 -4.29
N SER A 85 2.82 5.14 -4.28
CA SER A 85 3.10 6.46 -3.71
C SER A 85 2.32 7.61 -4.37
N THR A 86 1.78 7.39 -5.56
CA THR A 86 0.91 8.33 -6.30
C THR A 86 -0.58 8.00 -6.24
N ALA A 87 -0.96 7.01 -5.39
CA ALA A 87 -2.33 6.60 -5.10
C ALA A 87 -2.84 7.23 -3.79
N TYR A 88 -3.44 6.45 -2.89
CA TYR A 88 -4.00 6.99 -1.64
C TYR A 88 -2.95 7.58 -0.70
N SER A 89 -1.74 7.03 -0.70
CA SER A 89 -0.61 7.58 0.08
C SER A 89 -0.35 9.07 -0.24
N LEU A 90 -0.45 9.47 -1.51
CA LEU A 90 -0.28 10.88 -1.90
C LEU A 90 -1.35 11.77 -1.27
N ALA A 91 -2.63 11.37 -1.32
CA ALA A 91 -3.73 12.12 -0.72
C ALA A 91 -3.61 12.21 0.80
N ALA A 92 -2.99 11.22 1.45
CA ALA A 92 -2.68 11.23 2.89
C ALA A 92 -1.43 12.05 3.26
N GLY A 93 -0.79 12.71 2.30
CA GLY A 93 0.43 13.51 2.53
C GLY A 93 1.73 12.70 2.54
N GLY A 94 1.72 11.52 1.95
CA GLY A 94 2.90 10.69 1.74
C GLY A 94 3.85 11.25 0.67
N PRO A 95 5.12 10.84 0.68
CA PRO A 95 6.10 11.26 -0.31
C PRO A 95 5.84 10.59 -1.67
N ILE A 96 6.15 11.31 -2.75
CA ILE A 96 6.20 10.73 -4.09
C ILE A 96 7.54 10.00 -4.24
N LEU A 97 7.47 8.71 -4.56
CA LEU A 97 8.63 7.86 -4.77
C LEU A 97 8.81 7.59 -6.28
N ALA A 98 10.04 7.67 -6.76
CA ALA A 98 10.32 7.25 -8.13
C ALA A 98 10.12 5.72 -8.27
N PRO A 99 9.51 5.22 -9.36
CA PRO A 99 9.26 3.77 -9.53
C PRO A 99 10.53 2.91 -9.48
N SER A 100 11.68 3.50 -9.83
CA SER A 100 12.99 2.83 -9.77
C SER A 100 13.60 2.78 -8.38
N SER A 101 12.98 3.41 -7.37
CA SER A 101 13.52 3.44 -6.01
C SER A 101 13.31 2.09 -5.32
N ASP A 102 14.33 1.61 -4.63
CA ASP A 102 14.23 0.40 -3.79
C ASP A 102 13.89 0.79 -2.34
N CYS A 103 12.66 1.26 -2.15
CA CYS A 103 12.18 1.74 -0.86
C CYS A 103 10.68 1.47 -0.70
N LEU A 104 10.18 1.63 0.52
CA LEU A 104 8.77 1.71 0.87
C LEU A 104 8.54 3.02 1.62
N ALA A 105 7.30 3.51 1.64
CA ALA A 105 6.93 4.62 2.50
C ALA A 105 5.87 4.20 3.52
N VAL A 106 5.95 4.79 4.70
CA VAL A 106 4.96 4.65 5.77
C VAL A 106 4.34 6.01 6.02
N THR A 107 3.03 6.11 5.82
CA THR A 107 2.28 7.36 5.88
C THR A 107 1.15 7.25 6.91
N PRO A 108 1.23 7.95 8.05
CA PRO A 108 0.13 8.06 9.00
C PRO A 108 -1.07 8.79 8.40
N ILE A 109 -2.29 8.35 8.73
CA ILE A 109 -3.53 8.99 8.31
C ILE A 109 -4.09 9.77 9.48
N CYS A 110 -4.20 11.09 9.34
CA CYS A 110 -4.74 12.01 10.35
C CYS A 110 -4.21 11.75 11.78
N PRO A 111 -2.90 11.68 12.00
CA PRO A 111 -2.36 11.43 13.33
C PRO A 111 -2.68 12.59 14.26
N HIS A 112 -3.11 12.31 15.50
CA HIS A 112 -3.34 13.31 16.54
C HIS A 112 -2.03 13.79 17.20
N SER A 113 -0.98 13.89 16.41
CA SER A 113 0.33 14.41 16.82
C SER A 113 0.98 15.13 15.66
N LEU A 114 1.44 16.34 15.90
CA LEU A 114 2.12 17.16 14.89
C LEU A 114 3.54 16.65 14.56
N THR A 115 4.11 15.79 15.40
CA THR A 115 5.48 15.28 15.23
C THR A 115 5.54 14.01 14.39
N ILE A 116 4.43 13.29 14.26
CA ILE A 116 4.35 12.08 13.46
C ILE A 116 4.24 12.46 11.98
N LYS A 117 5.20 12.05 11.18
CA LYS A 117 5.30 12.34 9.75
C LYS A 117 5.47 11.07 8.93
N SER A 118 5.16 11.18 7.66
CA SER A 118 5.50 10.14 6.68
C SER A 118 7.01 9.99 6.60
N PHE A 119 7.49 8.77 6.44
CA PHE A 119 8.92 8.47 6.30
C PHE A 119 9.14 7.34 5.29
N VAL A 120 10.35 7.30 4.76
CA VAL A 120 10.79 6.33 3.76
C VAL A 120 11.74 5.34 4.42
N ILE A 121 11.57 4.07 4.11
CA ILE A 121 12.38 2.96 4.61
C ILE A 121 13.00 2.17 3.45
N ALA A 122 13.98 1.35 3.74
CA ALA A 122 14.56 0.46 2.75
C ALA A 122 13.51 -0.52 2.21
N GLY A 123 13.57 -0.85 0.92
CA GLY A 123 12.67 -1.81 0.29
C GLY A 123 12.77 -3.23 0.86
N THR A 124 13.82 -3.52 1.64
CA THR A 124 14.02 -4.80 2.34
C THR A 124 13.45 -4.82 3.76
N SER A 125 13.00 -3.68 4.27
CA SER A 125 12.46 -3.58 5.64
C SER A 125 11.12 -4.31 5.77
N ILE A 126 10.88 -4.83 6.98
CA ILE A 126 9.63 -5.46 7.38
C ILE A 126 8.88 -4.48 8.28
N VAL A 127 7.66 -4.14 7.90
CA VAL A 127 6.78 -3.26 8.69
C VAL A 127 5.76 -4.12 9.41
N THR A 128 5.65 -3.96 10.72
CA THR A 128 4.58 -4.55 11.52
C THR A 128 3.69 -3.46 12.08
N VAL A 129 2.40 -3.54 11.81
CA VAL A 129 1.38 -2.62 12.35
C VAL A 129 0.56 -3.36 13.38
N LYS A 130 0.48 -2.81 14.60
CA LYS A 130 -0.32 -3.33 15.70
C LYS A 130 -1.38 -2.30 16.08
N PRO A 131 -2.63 -2.48 15.67
CA PRO A 131 -3.73 -1.65 16.15
C PRO A 131 -4.10 -2.07 17.58
N ALA A 132 -4.40 -1.10 18.44
CA ALA A 132 -4.95 -1.37 19.76
C ALA A 132 -6.48 -1.30 19.70
N TYR A 133 -7.11 -2.43 19.97
CA TYR A 133 -8.55 -2.55 20.00
C TYR A 133 -9.10 -2.09 21.35
N LYS A 134 -9.89 -1.05 21.35
CA LYS A 134 -10.66 -0.62 22.53
C LYS A 134 -12.15 -0.59 22.16
N GLY A 135 -12.65 -1.71 21.61
CA GLY A 135 -14.01 -1.80 21.10
C GLY A 135 -14.20 -1.13 19.74
N HIS A 136 -13.12 -0.92 18.98
CA HIS A 136 -13.14 -0.32 17.64
C HIS A 136 -13.04 -1.40 16.56
N GLN A 137 -13.76 -1.23 15.47
CA GLN A 137 -13.52 -1.99 14.26
C GLN A 137 -12.27 -1.44 13.56
N VAL A 138 -11.37 -2.31 13.16
CA VAL A 138 -10.17 -1.98 12.40
C VAL A 138 -10.10 -2.86 11.17
N PHE A 139 -9.75 -2.26 10.07
CA PHE A 139 -9.70 -2.92 8.78
C PHE A 139 -8.29 -2.85 8.19
N LEU A 140 -7.91 -3.92 7.53
CA LEU A 140 -6.80 -3.95 6.59
C LEU A 140 -7.37 -3.84 5.18
N SER A 141 -6.88 -2.89 4.39
CA SER A 141 -7.32 -2.67 3.02
C SER A 141 -6.12 -2.73 2.07
N PRO A 142 -5.84 -3.89 1.45
CA PRO A 142 -4.83 -4.04 0.40
C PRO A 142 -5.45 -3.64 -0.95
N ASP A 143 -4.91 -2.61 -1.61
CA ASP A 143 -5.36 -2.10 -2.93
C ASP A 143 -6.89 -1.91 -3.05
N GLY A 144 -7.57 -1.56 -1.94
CA GLY A 144 -9.02 -1.33 -1.90
C GLY A 144 -9.88 -2.53 -1.48
N ASP A 145 -9.34 -3.74 -1.40
CA ASP A 145 -10.01 -4.87 -0.74
C ASP A 145 -10.15 -4.61 0.75
N THR A 146 -10.99 -5.37 1.44
CA THR A 146 -11.25 -5.15 2.87
C THR A 146 -11.22 -6.45 3.65
N TYR A 147 -10.40 -6.48 4.69
CA TYR A 147 -10.33 -7.55 5.68
C TYR A 147 -10.49 -6.95 7.08
N GLU A 148 -11.47 -7.42 7.87
CA GLU A 148 -11.67 -6.97 9.25
C GLU A 148 -10.67 -7.65 10.17
N LEU A 149 -9.85 -6.85 10.84
CA LEU A 149 -8.89 -7.32 11.84
C LEU A 149 -9.59 -7.58 13.17
N ARG A 150 -9.15 -8.60 13.91
CA ARG A 150 -9.64 -8.96 15.24
C ARG A 150 -8.74 -8.39 16.33
N ASP A 151 -9.27 -8.33 17.52
CA ASP A 151 -8.49 -7.86 18.68
C ASP A 151 -7.25 -8.73 18.94
N GLY A 152 -6.09 -8.06 18.91
CA GLY A 152 -4.78 -8.68 19.06
C GLY A 152 -4.13 -9.13 17.74
N ASP A 153 -4.80 -8.97 16.61
CA ASP A 153 -4.17 -9.19 15.31
C ASP A 153 -3.06 -8.16 15.06
N ARG A 154 -2.02 -8.59 14.35
CA ARG A 154 -0.98 -7.71 13.81
C ARG A 154 -0.82 -7.95 12.32
N VAL A 155 -0.55 -6.89 11.60
CA VAL A 155 -0.32 -6.91 10.16
C VAL A 155 1.18 -6.82 9.90
N VAL A 156 1.73 -7.78 9.17
CA VAL A 156 3.14 -7.80 8.73
C VAL A 156 3.17 -7.52 7.24
N ILE A 157 3.94 -6.53 6.84
CA ILE A 157 4.02 -6.03 5.46
C ILE A 157 5.48 -5.99 5.06
N GLN A 158 5.80 -6.60 3.93
CA GLN A 158 7.14 -6.60 3.36
C GLN A 158 7.08 -6.58 1.84
N ARG A 159 8.20 -6.29 1.20
CA ARG A 159 8.32 -6.40 -0.24
C ARG A 159 8.14 -7.85 -0.69
N SER A 160 7.25 -8.05 -1.65
CA SER A 160 7.03 -9.36 -2.26
C SER A 160 8.20 -9.77 -3.18
N ARG A 161 8.40 -11.07 -3.30
CA ARG A 161 9.20 -11.65 -4.39
C ARG A 161 8.45 -11.65 -5.72
N ARG A 162 7.13 -11.47 -5.68
CA ARG A 162 6.29 -11.36 -6.87
C ARG A 162 6.52 -10.01 -7.54
N ILE A 163 6.50 -10.02 -8.86
CA ILE A 163 6.68 -8.84 -9.70
C ILE A 163 5.46 -8.71 -10.59
N PHE A 164 4.86 -7.53 -10.59
CA PHE A 164 3.83 -7.17 -11.55
C PHE A 164 4.48 -6.63 -12.81
N SER A 165 4.11 -7.18 -13.97
CA SER A 165 4.64 -6.74 -15.26
C SER A 165 3.64 -5.86 -15.97
N LEU A 166 3.94 -4.57 -16.09
CA LEU A 166 3.13 -3.59 -16.79
C LEU A 166 3.70 -3.32 -18.18
N LEU A 167 2.84 -3.29 -19.20
CA LEU A 167 3.22 -2.90 -20.55
C LEU A 167 2.77 -1.47 -20.83
N ARG A 168 3.73 -0.55 -20.96
CA ARG A 168 3.48 0.84 -21.32
C ARG A 168 3.58 1.00 -22.84
N ILE A 169 2.49 1.41 -23.49
CA ILE A 169 2.39 1.48 -24.95
C ILE A 169 2.83 2.86 -25.51
N LYS A 170 2.77 3.92 -24.72
CA LYS A 170 3.21 5.28 -25.11
C LYS A 170 4.02 5.93 -23.98
N GLY A 171 5.14 6.53 -24.37
CA GLY A 171 6.18 6.97 -23.45
C GLY A 171 5.99 8.36 -22.87
N GLN A 172 5.03 8.56 -21.95
CA GLN A 172 5.17 9.68 -21.03
C GLN A 172 6.10 9.25 -19.89
N GLY A 173 7.11 10.05 -19.60
CA GLY A 173 8.01 9.81 -18.47
C GLY A 173 7.28 9.96 -17.13
N PHE A 174 7.78 9.30 -16.09
CA PHE A 174 7.22 9.39 -14.73
C PHE A 174 7.01 10.85 -14.29
N TYR A 175 8.00 11.70 -14.47
CA TYR A 175 7.94 13.11 -14.07
C TYR A 175 6.92 13.94 -14.85
N GLU A 176 6.65 13.57 -16.09
CA GLU A 176 5.61 14.21 -16.90
C GLU A 176 4.22 13.86 -16.35
N ILE A 177 3.99 12.59 -16.01
CA ILE A 177 2.75 12.13 -15.37
C ILE A 177 2.53 12.84 -14.03
N ILE A 178 3.56 12.94 -13.19
CA ILE A 178 3.49 13.66 -11.92
C ILE A 178 3.15 15.13 -12.14
N ARG A 179 3.83 15.79 -13.06
CA ARG A 179 3.53 17.19 -13.40
C ARG A 179 2.07 17.39 -13.80
N GLN A 180 1.52 16.50 -14.60
CA GLN A 180 0.12 16.57 -15.03
C GLN A 180 -0.85 16.35 -13.87
N LYS A 181 -0.60 15.34 -13.02
CA LYS A 181 -1.43 15.09 -11.83
C LYS A 181 -1.46 16.29 -10.88
N LEU A 182 -0.29 16.84 -10.54
CA LEU A 182 -0.18 17.98 -9.62
C LEU A 182 -0.70 19.30 -10.23
N ALA A 183 -0.66 19.47 -11.56
CA ALA A 183 -1.21 20.65 -12.23
C ALA A 183 -2.74 20.63 -12.27
N ASN A 184 -3.35 19.46 -12.48
CA ASN A 184 -4.81 19.32 -12.55
C ASN A 184 -5.50 19.56 -11.22
N GLU A 185 -4.82 19.32 -10.09
CA GLU A 185 -5.34 19.66 -8.74
C GLU A 185 -5.46 21.18 -8.50
N ARG A 186 -4.69 22.00 -9.24
CA ARG A 186 -4.76 23.48 -9.16
C ARG A 186 -5.92 24.09 -9.95
N THR A 187 -6.49 23.36 -10.88
CA THR A 187 -7.51 23.90 -11.79
C THR A 187 -8.93 23.49 -11.44
N GLY A 188 -9.19 22.89 -10.29
CA GLY A 188 -10.50 22.57 -9.69
C GLY A 188 -11.72 22.74 -10.63
N LYS A 189 -11.74 21.97 -11.74
CA LYS A 189 -12.89 21.84 -12.63
C LYS A 189 -13.24 20.37 -12.77
#